data_6f14cae16f2eca71d33303a2d5d1d1e3
#
_entry.id   6f14cae16f2eca71d33303a2d5d1d1e3
#
_cell.length_a   1.000
_cell.length_b   1.000
_cell.length_c   1.000
_cell.angle_alpha   90.00
_cell.angle_beta   90.00
_cell.angle_gamma   90.00
#
_symmetry.space_group_name_H-M   'P 1'
#
loop_
_entity.id
_entity.type
_entity.pdbx_description
1 polymer ?
#
loop_
_entity_poly.entity_id
_entity_poly.type
_entity_poly.pdbx_seq_one_letter_code
_entity_poly.pdbx_strand_id
1 'polypeptide(L)'
;MSVPRTAVAALSAGILGLSFCPPATAADPGQLEQVKSQLAEMRQAYEARLQALEKRIAELQQAQTAPPPPVAVSPSTPSSPTSFNPAVSLTLAGSYANLSRNPDAYRLQGFVPTGGEVGPGRRGFGIGESELGISASIDTTFSGQLTASFGADNEVGVEEAWFQGAGILPGGNLRVGRFLSGIGYLNERHAHTWDFIDAPLVHQAFFGGPIRTDGLQLRWVAPADRFVEIGAELGAGSSFPSSGGARNGIGATTLFAHVGDDLGASASWRVGVSLLAHRADDRSYDDINGAGIPVTNSFSGRTWTWGFDGIYKWAPDGNARRRSFTLQGEFFQRRERGTLSHDTLAAAGATSSGDYRATQNGWYLQAVYQFMPMWRVGARYDRLDSGSPLIGQVAGGGLSAADFPILQGARPSRTSVMVDYSPSEFSRFRLQLGADRSNPDATDRQVFLQYIMSLGAHGAHRF
;
A
#
# COMPACT_ATOMS: atom_id res chain seq x y z
N MET A 1 36.16 43.91 19.32
CA MET A 1 35.16 44.93 19.70
C MET A 1 33.81 44.28 19.67
N SER A 2 33.41 43.91 20.80
CA SER A 2 32.14 44.03 21.57
C SER A 2 30.88 43.55 20.87
N VAL A 3 30.43 42.41 21.38
CA VAL A 3 29.07 41.83 21.34
C VAL A 3 28.16 42.65 22.28
N PRO A 4 26.87 42.77 22.01
CA PRO A 4 25.91 42.78 23.11
C PRO A 4 24.98 41.56 23.08
N ARG A 5 24.98 40.88 24.20
CA ARG A 5 23.95 39.96 24.67
C ARG A 5 22.66 40.74 24.92
N THR A 6 21.52 40.24 24.47
CA THR A 6 20.20 40.66 24.97
C THR A 6 19.52 39.51 25.67
N ALA A 7 19.05 39.79 26.85
CA ALA A 7 18.50 38.91 27.86
C ALA A 7 17.10 38.44 27.51
N VAL A 8 16.82 37.15 27.84
CA VAL A 8 15.48 36.58 27.93
C VAL A 8 14.96 36.86 29.33
N ALA A 9 13.89 37.64 29.42
CA ALA A 9 13.18 37.89 30.67
C ALA A 9 12.13 36.75 30.84
N ALA A 10 12.30 35.97 31.90
CA ALA A 10 11.28 35.03 32.38
C ALA A 10 10.26 35.81 33.21
N LEU A 11 9.01 35.77 32.80
CA LEU A 11 7.87 36.25 33.61
C LEU A 11 7.37 35.09 34.47
N SER A 12 7.71 35.09 35.75
CA SER A 12 7.11 34.28 36.79
C SER A 12 5.96 35.07 37.40
N ALA A 13 4.74 34.72 37.07
CA ALA A 13 3.52 35.18 37.77
C ALA A 13 3.20 34.21 38.91
N GLY A 14 3.55 34.59 40.12
CA GLY A 14 3.10 33.93 41.33
C GLY A 14 1.65 34.26 41.63
N ILE A 15 0.80 33.24 41.69
CA ILE A 15 -0.55 33.33 42.24
C ILE A 15 -0.51 32.70 43.63
N LEU A 16 -0.52 33.51 44.65
CA LEU A 16 -0.88 33.11 46.01
C LEU A 16 -2.39 32.80 46.05
N GLY A 17 -2.75 31.53 45.94
CA GLY A 17 -4.09 31.05 46.21
C GLY A 17 -4.18 30.69 47.70
N LEU A 18 -4.84 31.53 48.48
CA LEU A 18 -5.28 31.21 49.83
C LEU A 18 -6.25 29.97 49.75
N SER A 19 -5.76 28.83 50.25
CA SER A 19 -6.58 27.65 50.46
C SER A 19 -7.55 27.93 51.61
N PHE A 20 -8.77 28.28 51.29
CA PHE A 20 -9.89 28.14 52.20
C PHE A 20 -10.25 26.64 52.29
N CYS A 21 -9.85 25.98 53.32
CA CYS A 21 -10.35 24.66 53.69
C CYS A 21 -11.75 24.86 54.28
N PRO A 22 -12.86 24.44 53.69
CA PRO A 22 -14.13 24.46 54.36
C PRO A 22 -14.09 23.40 55.51
N PRO A 23 -14.70 23.67 56.64
CA PRO A 23 -14.79 22.69 57.72
C PRO A 23 -15.48 21.44 57.21
N ALA A 24 -14.91 20.26 57.50
CA ALA A 24 -15.55 18.98 57.24
C ALA A 24 -16.89 18.95 57.97
N THR A 25 -17.96 19.19 57.25
CA THR A 25 -19.31 18.89 57.72
C THR A 25 -19.40 17.38 57.88
N ALA A 26 -19.69 16.92 59.10
CA ALA A 26 -19.95 15.54 59.40
C ALA A 26 -21.01 15.03 58.43
N ALA A 27 -20.70 13.93 57.73
CA ALA A 27 -21.63 13.30 56.82
C ALA A 27 -22.94 13.02 57.52
N ASP A 28 -24.03 13.52 56.94
CA ASP A 28 -25.39 13.28 57.44
C ASP A 28 -25.62 11.77 57.57
N PRO A 29 -25.94 11.25 58.75
CA PRO A 29 -26.23 9.83 58.95
C PRO A 29 -27.25 9.26 57.95
N GLY A 30 -28.18 10.10 57.46
CA GLY A 30 -29.15 9.74 56.44
C GLY A 30 -28.53 9.46 55.07
N GLN A 31 -27.51 10.21 54.70
CA GLN A 31 -26.80 9.98 53.40
C GLN A 31 -25.98 8.69 53.45
N LEU A 32 -25.37 8.36 54.56
CA LEU A 32 -24.62 7.12 54.74
C LEU A 32 -25.52 5.88 54.61
N GLU A 33 -26.71 5.92 55.23
CA GLU A 33 -27.69 4.83 55.11
C GLU A 33 -28.26 4.72 53.69
N GLN A 34 -28.47 5.83 52.99
CA GLN A 34 -28.92 5.82 51.61
C GLN A 34 -27.86 5.22 50.66
N VAL A 35 -26.59 5.55 50.84
CA VAL A 35 -25.48 4.96 50.08
C VAL A 35 -25.33 3.46 50.35
N LYS A 36 -25.46 3.05 51.61
CA LYS A 36 -25.45 1.61 51.97
C LYS A 36 -26.60 0.85 51.33
N SER A 37 -27.81 1.43 51.31
CA SER A 37 -28.98 0.82 50.67
C SER A 37 -28.75 0.68 49.15
N GLN A 38 -28.26 1.72 48.47
CA GLN A 38 -27.93 1.67 47.05
C GLN A 38 -26.85 0.64 46.74
N LEU A 39 -25.84 0.52 47.59
CA LEU A 39 -24.76 -0.45 47.46
C LEU A 39 -25.25 -1.88 47.62
N ALA A 40 -26.21 -2.11 48.58
CA ALA A 40 -26.85 -3.39 48.78
C ALA A 40 -27.74 -3.79 47.58
N GLU A 41 -28.51 -2.84 47.02
CA GLU A 41 -29.33 -3.07 45.84
C GLU A 41 -28.47 -3.40 44.61
N MET A 42 -27.37 -2.65 44.40
CA MET A 42 -26.44 -2.87 43.30
C MET A 42 -25.75 -4.24 43.42
N ARG A 43 -25.38 -4.64 44.64
CA ARG A 43 -24.80 -5.96 44.90
C ARG A 43 -25.77 -7.09 44.61
N GLN A 44 -27.02 -6.94 45.03
CA GLN A 44 -28.07 -7.89 44.78
C GLN A 44 -28.39 -8.03 43.25
N ALA A 45 -28.43 -6.92 42.55
CA ALA A 45 -28.60 -6.90 41.08
C ALA A 45 -27.41 -7.57 40.36
N TYR A 46 -26.18 -7.38 40.85
CA TYR A 46 -25.00 -8.01 40.29
C TYR A 46 -24.96 -9.52 40.52
N GLU A 47 -25.31 -9.97 41.74
CA GLU A 47 -25.42 -11.40 42.09
C GLU A 47 -26.50 -12.10 41.25
N ALA A 48 -27.66 -11.46 41.06
CA ALA A 48 -28.72 -12.00 40.20
C ALA A 48 -28.28 -12.14 38.74
N ARG A 49 -27.45 -11.20 38.26
CA ARG A 49 -26.92 -11.22 36.90
C ARG A 49 -25.85 -12.31 36.70
N LEU A 50 -25.03 -12.54 37.73
CA LEU A 50 -24.06 -13.65 37.73
C LEU A 50 -24.78 -14.99 37.71
N GLN A 51 -25.80 -15.21 38.55
CA GLN A 51 -26.58 -16.45 38.55
C GLN A 51 -27.28 -16.70 37.20
N ALA A 52 -27.80 -15.64 36.55
CA ALA A 52 -28.42 -15.76 35.26
C ALA A 52 -27.40 -16.15 34.15
N LEU A 53 -26.16 -15.64 34.24
CA LEU A 53 -25.08 -16.01 33.30
C LEU A 53 -24.59 -17.44 33.54
N GLU A 54 -24.44 -17.86 34.81
CA GLU A 54 -24.04 -19.24 35.16
C GLU A 54 -25.10 -20.25 34.70
N LYS A 55 -26.39 -19.94 34.86
CA LYS A 55 -27.46 -20.75 34.33
C LYS A 55 -27.43 -20.87 32.82
N ARG A 56 -27.15 -19.78 32.13
CA ARG A 56 -27.05 -19.77 30.65
C ARG A 56 -25.83 -20.55 30.14
N ILE A 57 -24.72 -20.52 30.89
CA ILE A 57 -23.54 -21.33 30.58
C ILE A 57 -23.87 -22.81 30.78
N ALA A 58 -24.55 -23.18 31.87
CA ALA A 58 -24.97 -24.56 32.12
C ALA A 58 -25.97 -25.08 31.07
N GLU A 59 -26.93 -24.25 30.64
CA GLU A 59 -27.85 -24.56 29.55
C GLU A 59 -27.13 -24.79 28.22
N LEU A 60 -26.14 -23.96 27.89
CA LEU A 60 -25.33 -24.12 26.67
C LEU A 60 -24.41 -25.36 26.73
N GLN A 61 -23.88 -25.69 27.91
CA GLN A 61 -23.10 -26.91 28.11
C GLN A 61 -23.96 -28.17 28.01
N GLN A 62 -25.17 -28.14 28.52
CA GLN A 62 -26.12 -29.23 28.34
C GLN A 62 -26.59 -29.39 26.91
N ALA A 63 -26.78 -28.29 26.18
CA ALA A 63 -27.11 -28.32 24.75
C ALA A 63 -25.99 -28.91 23.88
N GLN A 64 -24.74 -28.78 24.30
CA GLN A 64 -23.59 -29.39 23.64
C GLN A 64 -23.39 -30.88 23.95
N THR A 65 -23.89 -31.34 25.10
CA THR A 65 -23.77 -32.75 25.54
C THR A 65 -25.04 -33.60 25.29
N ALA A 66 -26.16 -32.98 24.93
CA ALA A 66 -27.34 -33.70 24.51
C ALA A 66 -27.12 -34.35 23.10
N PRO A 67 -27.40 -35.67 22.96
CA PRO A 67 -27.42 -36.24 21.61
C PRO A 67 -28.50 -35.48 20.81
N PRO A 68 -28.19 -35.11 19.54
CA PRO A 68 -29.16 -34.36 18.74
C PRO A 68 -30.45 -35.15 18.65
N PRO A 69 -31.64 -34.51 18.82
CA PRO A 69 -32.92 -35.17 18.59
C PRO A 69 -32.90 -35.76 17.16
N PRO A 70 -33.56 -36.90 16.92
CA PRO A 70 -33.64 -37.44 15.58
C PRO A 70 -34.36 -36.39 14.73
N VAL A 71 -33.59 -35.62 14.00
CA VAL A 71 -34.08 -34.72 12.97
C VAL A 71 -34.69 -35.64 11.95
N ALA A 72 -35.99 -35.49 11.67
CA ALA A 72 -36.60 -36.04 10.48
C ALA A 72 -35.78 -35.55 9.32
N VAL A 73 -34.96 -36.41 8.76
CA VAL A 73 -34.08 -36.13 7.61
C VAL A 73 -35.04 -35.88 6.47
N SER A 74 -35.43 -34.63 6.24
CA SER A 74 -35.70 -34.19 4.88
C SER A 74 -34.43 -34.56 4.13
N PRO A 75 -34.51 -35.29 3.01
CA PRO A 75 -33.34 -35.69 2.28
C PRO A 75 -32.61 -34.40 1.93
N SER A 76 -31.60 -34.06 2.72
CA SER A 76 -30.60 -33.13 2.30
C SER A 76 -29.98 -33.78 1.10
N THR A 77 -30.32 -33.27 -0.07
CA THR A 77 -29.51 -33.49 -1.27
C THR A 77 -28.07 -33.42 -0.82
N PRO A 78 -27.25 -34.47 -0.95
CA PRO A 78 -25.84 -34.38 -0.65
C PRO A 78 -25.35 -33.19 -1.43
N SER A 79 -24.88 -32.18 -0.77
CA SER A 79 -24.15 -31.07 -1.41
C SER A 79 -23.04 -31.77 -2.18
N SER A 80 -23.23 -31.85 -3.49
CA SER A 80 -22.23 -32.44 -4.38
C SER A 80 -20.90 -31.80 -4.02
N PRO A 81 -19.81 -32.55 -3.82
CA PRO A 81 -18.48 -31.97 -3.57
C PRO A 81 -18.01 -31.07 -4.72
N THR A 82 -18.82 -30.92 -5.74
CA THR A 82 -18.64 -30.07 -6.92
C THR A 82 -19.54 -28.83 -6.94
N SER A 83 -20.23 -28.46 -5.85
CA SER A 83 -20.95 -27.19 -5.83
C SER A 83 -19.93 -26.03 -5.82
N PHE A 84 -19.70 -25.45 -6.99
CA PHE A 84 -18.95 -24.22 -7.15
C PHE A 84 -19.63 -23.12 -6.34
N ASN A 85 -19.00 -22.73 -5.24
CA ASN A 85 -19.49 -21.69 -4.34
C ASN A 85 -18.36 -20.67 -4.10
N PRO A 86 -18.12 -19.76 -5.05
CA PRO A 86 -17.07 -18.77 -4.93
C PRO A 86 -17.39 -17.77 -3.84
N ALA A 87 -16.36 -17.37 -3.09
CA ALA A 87 -16.42 -16.19 -2.25
C ALA A 87 -16.36 -14.95 -3.15
N VAL A 88 -17.33 -14.05 -2.99
CA VAL A 88 -17.42 -12.80 -3.75
C VAL A 88 -17.21 -11.64 -2.79
N SER A 89 -16.34 -10.71 -3.14
CA SER A 89 -16.09 -9.46 -2.42
C SER A 89 -16.21 -8.27 -3.36
N LEU A 90 -16.72 -7.16 -2.85
CA LEU A 90 -16.80 -5.89 -3.56
C LEU A 90 -16.23 -4.81 -2.65
N THR A 91 -15.21 -4.11 -3.13
CA THR A 91 -14.68 -2.90 -2.49
C THR A 91 -15.07 -1.70 -3.33
N LEU A 92 -15.75 -0.74 -2.72
CA LEU A 92 -16.13 0.52 -3.36
C LEU A 92 -15.35 1.66 -2.71
N ALA A 93 -14.73 2.49 -3.53
CA ALA A 93 -13.99 3.66 -3.09
C ALA A 93 -14.55 4.92 -3.75
N GLY A 94 -14.83 5.95 -2.96
CA GLY A 94 -15.13 7.28 -3.41
C GLY A 94 -14.07 8.25 -2.94
N SER A 95 -13.72 9.24 -3.78
CA SER A 95 -12.68 10.22 -3.44
C SER A 95 -13.07 11.62 -3.87
N TYR A 96 -12.46 12.60 -3.21
CA TYR A 96 -12.44 14.00 -3.62
C TYR A 96 -11.01 14.51 -3.53
N ALA A 97 -10.53 15.14 -4.61
CA ALA A 97 -9.19 15.71 -4.67
C ALA A 97 -9.23 17.21 -4.95
N ASN A 98 -8.53 17.98 -4.12
CA ASN A 98 -8.24 19.40 -4.35
C ASN A 98 -6.74 19.55 -4.54
N LEU A 99 -6.34 19.93 -5.75
CA LEU A 99 -4.95 20.03 -6.18
C LEU A 99 -4.66 21.49 -6.54
N SER A 100 -3.57 22.06 -6.02
CA SER A 100 -3.19 23.43 -6.33
C SER A 100 -2.62 23.58 -7.74
N ARG A 101 -2.15 22.48 -8.35
CA ARG A 101 -1.60 22.45 -9.71
C ARG A 101 -2.51 21.66 -10.65
N ASN A 102 -2.41 21.93 -11.96
CA ASN A 102 -3.13 21.16 -12.97
C ASN A 102 -2.55 19.73 -13.03
N PRO A 103 -3.35 18.67 -12.78
CA PRO A 103 -2.87 17.29 -12.83
C PRO A 103 -2.43 16.86 -14.24
N ASP A 104 -2.96 17.44 -15.31
CA ASP A 104 -2.54 17.11 -16.69
C ASP A 104 -1.10 17.52 -16.98
N ALA A 105 -0.56 18.46 -16.20
CA ALA A 105 0.84 18.90 -16.27
C ALA A 105 1.75 18.13 -15.29
N TYR A 106 1.23 17.09 -14.63
CA TYR A 106 2.02 16.30 -13.70
C TYR A 106 3.12 15.54 -14.42
N ARG A 107 4.31 15.60 -13.86
CA ARG A 107 5.45 14.79 -14.30
C ARG A 107 6.43 14.58 -13.16
N LEU A 108 7.10 13.45 -13.20
CA LEU A 108 8.21 13.11 -12.32
C LEU A 108 9.52 13.49 -13.01
N GLN A 109 10.06 14.67 -12.72
CA GLN A 109 11.28 15.14 -13.35
C GLN A 109 12.41 14.12 -13.15
N GLY A 110 13.09 13.77 -14.24
CA GLY A 110 14.16 12.76 -14.29
C GLY A 110 13.66 11.33 -14.47
N PHE A 111 12.33 11.11 -14.58
CA PHE A 111 11.72 9.80 -14.75
C PHE A 111 10.64 9.83 -15.82
N VAL A 112 10.42 8.71 -16.49
CA VAL A 112 9.43 8.59 -17.56
C VAL A 112 8.54 7.36 -17.27
N PRO A 113 7.73 7.39 -16.22
CA PRO A 113 6.81 6.31 -15.94
C PRO A 113 5.60 6.37 -16.87
N THR A 114 5.08 5.20 -17.21
CA THR A 114 3.77 5.04 -17.83
C THR A 114 2.91 4.13 -16.96
N GLY A 115 1.61 4.39 -16.91
CA GLY A 115 0.67 3.61 -16.11
C GLY A 115 -0.43 4.49 -15.52
N GLY A 116 -1.55 3.89 -15.17
CA GLY A 116 -2.75 4.60 -14.70
C GLY A 116 -2.64 5.18 -13.28
N GLU A 117 -1.61 4.80 -12.52
CA GLU A 117 -1.43 5.24 -11.13
C GLU A 117 -0.29 6.26 -10.95
N VAL A 118 0.14 6.89 -12.04
CA VAL A 118 1.13 7.95 -12.00
C VAL A 118 0.44 9.29 -11.80
N GLY A 119 0.84 10.02 -10.75
CA GLY A 119 0.30 11.34 -10.44
C GLY A 119 -0.85 11.33 -9.41
N PRO A 120 -1.40 12.52 -9.15
CA PRO A 120 -2.40 12.71 -8.08
C PRO A 120 -3.84 12.39 -8.51
N GLY A 121 -4.06 11.95 -9.75
CA GLY A 121 -5.40 11.74 -10.31
C GLY A 121 -6.11 13.04 -10.68
N ARG A 122 -7.43 12.97 -10.88
CA ARG A 122 -8.26 14.12 -11.32
C ARG A 122 -8.68 14.98 -10.13
N ARG A 123 -8.93 16.27 -10.38
CA ARG A 123 -9.56 17.19 -9.42
C ARG A 123 -11.03 16.85 -9.23
N GLY A 124 -11.56 17.15 -8.03
CA GLY A 124 -12.98 17.02 -7.72
C GLY A 124 -13.36 15.61 -7.27
N PHE A 125 -14.61 15.25 -7.47
CA PHE A 125 -15.12 13.94 -7.09
C PHE A 125 -14.76 12.88 -8.12
N GLY A 126 -14.44 11.68 -7.64
CA GLY A 126 -14.15 10.52 -8.44
C GLY A 126 -14.45 9.23 -7.69
N ILE A 127 -14.64 8.17 -8.44
CA ILE A 127 -14.53 6.83 -7.89
C ILE A 127 -13.03 6.55 -7.72
N GLY A 128 -12.62 6.16 -6.51
CA GLY A 128 -11.30 5.58 -6.30
C GLY A 128 -11.23 4.19 -6.94
N GLU A 129 -10.13 3.51 -6.74
CA GLU A 129 -10.01 2.12 -7.19
C GLU A 129 -11.03 1.26 -6.45
N SER A 130 -12.03 0.83 -7.21
CA SER A 130 -13.10 -0.06 -6.76
C SER A 130 -12.86 -1.44 -7.36
N GLU A 131 -13.04 -2.51 -6.58
CA GLU A 131 -12.65 -3.85 -6.99
C GLU A 131 -13.75 -4.88 -6.74
N LEU A 132 -13.91 -5.80 -7.70
CA LEU A 132 -14.70 -7.01 -7.56
C LEU A 132 -13.75 -8.21 -7.48
N GLY A 133 -13.72 -8.87 -6.35
CA GLY A 133 -12.96 -10.10 -6.12
C GLY A 133 -13.84 -11.33 -6.16
N ILE A 134 -13.38 -12.38 -6.84
CA ILE A 134 -14.00 -13.70 -6.85
C ILE A 134 -12.90 -14.71 -6.56
N SER A 135 -13.06 -15.53 -5.54
CA SER A 135 -12.10 -16.58 -5.19
C SER A 135 -12.81 -17.90 -4.88
N ALA A 136 -12.17 -19.00 -5.25
CA ALA A 136 -12.67 -20.33 -4.96
C ALA A 136 -11.53 -21.33 -4.74
N SER A 137 -11.73 -22.27 -3.81
CA SER A 137 -10.93 -23.48 -3.73
C SER A 137 -11.60 -24.53 -4.60
N ILE A 138 -10.84 -25.11 -5.54
CA ILE A 138 -11.31 -26.19 -6.43
C ILE A 138 -11.29 -27.51 -5.67
N ASP A 139 -10.20 -27.72 -4.92
CA ASP A 139 -10.01 -28.86 -4.04
C ASP A 139 -9.04 -28.47 -2.90
N THR A 140 -8.48 -29.44 -2.19
CA THR A 140 -7.52 -29.21 -1.09
C THR A 140 -6.16 -28.68 -1.56
N THR A 141 -5.85 -28.80 -2.85
CA THR A 141 -4.57 -28.43 -3.45
C THR A 141 -4.66 -27.18 -4.31
N PHE A 142 -5.76 -27.02 -5.05
CA PHE A 142 -5.92 -25.98 -6.05
C PHE A 142 -6.94 -24.92 -5.64
N SER A 143 -6.57 -23.66 -5.86
CA SER A 143 -7.47 -22.50 -5.69
C SER A 143 -7.25 -21.49 -6.80
N GLY A 144 -8.22 -20.61 -7.01
CA GLY A 144 -8.13 -19.54 -8.00
C GLY A 144 -8.72 -18.24 -7.49
N GLN A 145 -8.31 -17.15 -8.13
CA GLN A 145 -8.79 -15.80 -7.86
C GLN A 145 -8.90 -15.01 -9.16
N LEU A 146 -9.94 -14.21 -9.23
CA LEU A 146 -10.13 -13.15 -10.20
C LEU A 146 -10.39 -11.85 -9.44
N THR A 147 -9.63 -10.80 -9.75
CA THR A 147 -9.85 -9.43 -9.24
C THR A 147 -9.97 -8.50 -10.43
N ALA A 148 -11.11 -7.83 -10.55
CA ALA A 148 -11.37 -6.81 -11.54
C ALA A 148 -11.49 -5.44 -10.87
N SER A 149 -10.77 -4.44 -11.38
CA SER A 149 -10.82 -3.06 -10.92
C SER A 149 -11.67 -2.20 -11.86
N PHE A 150 -12.30 -1.18 -11.28
CA PHE A 150 -13.14 -0.21 -11.97
C PHE A 150 -12.50 1.18 -11.77
N GLY A 151 -12.00 1.77 -12.86
CA GLY A 151 -11.35 3.08 -12.86
C GLY A 151 -12.34 4.24 -13.05
N ALA A 152 -11.88 5.45 -12.77
CA ALA A 152 -12.65 6.69 -12.94
C ALA A 152 -12.91 7.07 -14.41
N ASP A 153 -12.27 6.41 -15.35
CA ASP A 153 -12.40 6.54 -16.81
C ASP A 153 -13.43 5.60 -17.42
N ASN A 154 -14.17 4.87 -16.59
CA ASN A 154 -15.10 3.79 -16.95
C ASN A 154 -14.41 2.55 -17.56
N GLU A 155 -13.11 2.41 -17.40
CA GLU A 155 -12.40 1.21 -17.81
C GLU A 155 -12.51 0.12 -16.73
N VAL A 156 -12.60 -1.13 -17.19
CA VAL A 156 -12.54 -2.30 -16.34
C VAL A 156 -11.23 -3.01 -16.60
N GLY A 157 -10.38 -3.04 -15.58
CA GLY A 157 -9.09 -3.73 -15.62
C GLY A 157 -9.14 -5.07 -14.90
N VAL A 158 -8.40 -6.06 -15.39
CA VAL A 158 -8.13 -7.29 -14.64
C VAL A 158 -6.81 -7.11 -13.90
N GLU A 159 -6.89 -7.03 -12.58
CA GLU A 159 -5.69 -6.90 -11.74
C GLU A 159 -5.03 -8.24 -11.47
N GLU A 160 -5.84 -9.21 -11.08
CA GLU A 160 -5.39 -10.57 -10.85
C GLU A 160 -6.34 -11.56 -11.52
N ALA A 161 -5.79 -12.59 -12.15
CA ALA A 161 -6.50 -13.73 -12.70
C ALA A 161 -5.56 -14.93 -12.70
N TRP A 162 -5.58 -15.69 -11.61
CA TRP A 162 -4.63 -16.77 -11.41
C TRP A 162 -5.27 -17.98 -10.73
N PHE A 163 -4.63 -19.11 -10.95
CA PHE A 163 -4.80 -20.30 -10.13
C PHE A 163 -3.48 -20.69 -9.49
N GLN A 164 -3.55 -21.34 -8.35
CA GLN A 164 -2.38 -21.80 -7.62
C GLN A 164 -2.56 -23.21 -7.12
N GLY A 165 -1.45 -23.95 -7.11
CA GLY A 165 -1.33 -25.25 -6.46
C GLY A 165 -0.46 -25.15 -5.23
N ALA A 166 -1.01 -25.52 -4.06
CA ALA A 166 -0.28 -25.57 -2.81
C ALA A 166 0.27 -26.98 -2.56
N GLY A 167 1.45 -27.08 -1.93
CA GLY A 167 2.01 -28.37 -1.55
C GLY A 167 2.61 -29.21 -2.67
N ILE A 168 2.83 -28.66 -3.86
CA ILE A 168 3.58 -29.30 -4.95
C ILE A 168 5.00 -29.64 -4.46
N LEU A 169 5.57 -28.78 -3.62
CA LEU A 169 6.77 -29.01 -2.81
C LEU A 169 6.40 -28.71 -1.35
N PRO A 170 6.99 -29.41 -0.34
CA PRO A 170 6.77 -29.04 1.06
C PRO A 170 7.12 -27.58 1.32
N GLY A 171 6.11 -26.78 1.78
CA GLY A 171 6.23 -25.33 1.93
C GLY A 171 6.16 -24.53 0.63
N GLY A 172 6.01 -25.20 -0.53
CA GLY A 172 5.97 -24.57 -1.85
C GLY A 172 4.55 -24.28 -2.35
N ASN A 173 4.43 -23.19 -3.10
CA ASN A 173 3.21 -22.77 -3.78
C ASN A 173 3.57 -22.29 -5.20
N LEU A 174 2.92 -22.86 -6.20
CA LEU A 174 3.06 -22.45 -7.60
C LEU A 174 1.79 -21.73 -8.04
N ARG A 175 1.93 -20.50 -8.51
CA ARG A 175 0.85 -19.68 -9.07
C ARG A 175 1.07 -19.47 -10.57
N VAL A 176 -0.01 -19.51 -11.33
CA VAL A 176 -0.02 -19.35 -12.79
C VAL A 176 -1.12 -18.39 -13.19
N GLY A 177 -0.83 -17.44 -14.06
CA GLY A 177 -1.77 -16.42 -14.54
C GLY A 177 -1.27 -15.02 -14.31
N ARG A 178 -2.19 -14.07 -14.14
CA ARG A 178 -1.88 -12.67 -13.78
C ARG A 178 -1.92 -12.49 -12.26
N PHE A 179 -0.85 -12.02 -11.69
CA PHE A 179 -0.72 -11.79 -10.24
C PHE A 179 0.11 -10.53 -9.95
N LEU A 180 -0.07 -9.97 -8.76
CA LEU A 180 0.79 -8.91 -8.25
C LEU A 180 2.17 -9.49 -7.92
N SER A 181 3.24 -8.87 -8.46
CA SER A 181 4.61 -9.32 -8.24
C SER A 181 5.02 -9.17 -6.77
N GLY A 182 5.81 -10.13 -6.27
CA GLY A 182 6.38 -10.13 -4.93
C GLY A 182 7.56 -9.18 -4.73
N ILE A 183 7.76 -8.22 -5.62
CA ILE A 183 8.80 -7.20 -5.49
C ILE A 183 8.47 -6.21 -4.38
N GLY A 184 9.33 -6.12 -3.36
CA GLY A 184 9.11 -5.26 -2.21
C GLY A 184 7.98 -5.72 -1.30
N TYR A 185 7.44 -4.80 -0.51
CA TYR A 185 6.35 -5.05 0.42
C TYR A 185 4.99 -4.56 -0.12
N LEU A 186 4.97 -3.35 -0.67
CA LEU A 186 3.72 -2.68 -1.02
C LEU A 186 3.10 -3.21 -2.31
N ASN A 187 3.92 -3.70 -3.24
CA ASN A 187 3.46 -4.13 -4.57
C ASN A 187 2.43 -5.26 -4.53
N GLU A 188 2.48 -6.13 -3.54
CA GLU A 188 1.51 -7.22 -3.36
C GLU A 188 0.19 -6.79 -2.70
N ARG A 189 0.03 -5.50 -2.43
CA ARG A 189 -1.10 -4.93 -1.72
C ARG A 189 -1.98 -4.14 -2.66
N HIS A 190 -3.26 -4.48 -2.74
CA HIS A 190 -4.23 -3.68 -3.48
C HIS A 190 -4.35 -2.27 -2.89
N ALA A 191 -4.56 -1.26 -3.74
CA ALA A 191 -4.51 0.15 -3.34
C ALA A 191 -5.54 0.51 -2.26
N HIS A 192 -6.70 -0.13 -2.25
CA HIS A 192 -7.71 0.09 -1.20
C HIS A 192 -7.21 -0.31 0.21
N THR A 193 -6.16 -1.15 0.31
CA THR A 193 -5.56 -1.57 1.59
C THR A 193 -4.44 -0.65 2.07
N TRP A 194 -3.93 0.23 1.21
CA TRP A 194 -2.83 1.13 1.55
C TRP A 194 -3.19 2.12 2.65
N ASP A 195 -2.19 2.55 3.39
CA ASP A 195 -2.35 3.57 4.43
C ASP A 195 -2.47 4.99 3.89
N PHE A 196 -2.04 5.24 2.65
CA PHE A 196 -2.16 6.51 1.93
C PHE A 196 -2.96 6.29 0.66
N ILE A 197 -3.63 7.35 0.17
CA ILE A 197 -4.51 7.27 -1.00
C ILE A 197 -3.75 7.00 -2.30
N ASP A 198 -2.48 7.37 -2.34
CA ASP A 198 -1.63 7.35 -3.51
C ASP A 198 -0.40 6.46 -3.32
N ALA A 199 0.10 5.87 -4.40
CA ALA A 199 1.33 5.10 -4.40
C ALA A 199 2.54 5.99 -4.01
N PRO A 200 3.55 5.45 -3.30
CA PRO A 200 4.81 6.13 -3.09
C PRO A 200 5.46 6.57 -4.40
N LEU A 201 6.18 7.70 -4.39
CA LEU A 201 6.81 8.22 -5.62
C LEU A 201 7.74 7.21 -6.30
N VAL A 202 8.42 6.35 -5.52
CA VAL A 202 9.30 5.33 -6.09
C VAL A 202 8.52 4.25 -6.83
N HIS A 203 7.33 3.86 -6.36
CA HIS A 203 6.45 2.95 -7.09
C HIS A 203 5.91 3.58 -8.37
N GLN A 204 5.50 4.84 -8.32
CA GLN A 204 5.08 5.58 -9.51
C GLN A 204 6.21 5.68 -10.54
N ALA A 205 7.41 6.09 -10.11
CA ALA A 205 8.54 6.34 -11.01
C ALA A 205 9.14 5.06 -11.62
N PHE A 206 9.17 3.96 -10.88
CA PHE A 206 9.86 2.75 -11.30
C PHE A 206 8.91 1.70 -11.87
N PHE A 207 7.66 1.70 -11.45
CA PHE A 207 6.70 0.66 -11.78
C PHE A 207 5.42 1.17 -12.46
N GLY A 208 5.14 2.48 -12.39
CA GLY A 208 3.93 3.07 -12.97
C GLY A 208 2.63 2.73 -12.24
N GLY A 209 2.74 2.16 -11.04
CA GLY A 209 1.71 1.53 -10.24
C GLY A 209 2.14 0.13 -9.81
N PRO A 210 1.24 -0.74 -9.30
CA PRO A 210 1.57 -2.12 -8.97
C PRO A 210 2.00 -2.92 -10.21
N ILE A 211 3.13 -3.62 -10.10
CA ILE A 211 3.58 -4.54 -11.16
C ILE A 211 2.67 -5.77 -11.15
N ARG A 212 1.98 -5.97 -12.27
CA ARG A 212 1.19 -7.16 -12.57
C ARG A 212 1.98 -8.04 -13.53
N THR A 213 2.16 -9.30 -13.17
CA THR A 213 2.93 -10.26 -13.96
C THR A 213 2.00 -11.30 -14.56
N ASP A 214 1.99 -11.42 -15.89
CA ASP A 214 1.37 -12.53 -16.60
C ASP A 214 2.42 -13.64 -16.74
N GLY A 215 2.29 -14.71 -15.92
CA GLY A 215 3.35 -15.72 -15.89
C GLY A 215 3.22 -16.77 -14.81
N LEU A 216 4.37 -17.16 -14.27
CA LEU A 216 4.55 -18.16 -13.23
C LEU A 216 5.20 -17.53 -12.01
N GLN A 217 4.72 -17.86 -10.81
CA GLN A 217 5.33 -17.48 -9.54
C GLN A 217 5.49 -18.73 -8.66
N LEU A 218 6.71 -19.00 -8.27
CA LEU A 218 7.03 -20.02 -7.27
C LEU A 218 7.38 -19.31 -5.96
N ARG A 219 6.73 -19.72 -4.87
CA ARG A 219 7.06 -19.29 -3.50
C ARG A 219 7.37 -20.51 -2.66
N TRP A 220 8.34 -20.39 -1.81
CA TRP A 220 8.70 -21.40 -0.85
C TRP A 220 8.94 -20.77 0.52
N VAL A 221 8.23 -21.29 1.52
CA VAL A 221 8.41 -20.93 2.92
C VAL A 221 9.20 -22.03 3.60
N ALA A 222 10.35 -21.68 4.17
CA ALA A 222 11.22 -22.64 4.83
C ALA A 222 10.54 -23.20 6.10
N PRO A 223 10.69 -24.50 6.39
CA PRO A 223 10.27 -25.09 7.65
C PRO A 223 11.26 -24.74 8.77
N ALA A 224 11.27 -23.49 9.20
CA ALA A 224 12.17 -22.92 10.20
C ALA A 224 11.36 -22.22 11.30
N ASP A 225 11.98 -22.01 12.48
CA ASP A 225 11.34 -21.32 13.59
C ASP A 225 11.02 -19.84 13.26
N ARG A 226 11.81 -19.24 12.38
CA ARG A 226 11.60 -17.90 11.84
C ARG A 226 10.91 -17.97 10.49
N PHE A 227 10.12 -16.95 10.17
CA PHE A 227 9.59 -16.78 8.83
C PHE A 227 10.75 -16.53 7.84
N VAL A 228 10.91 -17.43 6.88
CA VAL A 228 11.84 -17.28 5.75
C VAL A 228 11.09 -17.68 4.49
N GLU A 229 10.94 -16.75 3.57
CA GLU A 229 10.31 -16.96 2.27
C GLU A 229 11.29 -16.63 1.15
N ILE A 230 11.29 -17.46 0.10
CA ILE A 230 12.02 -17.21 -1.15
C ILE A 230 11.03 -17.35 -2.29
N GLY A 231 11.08 -16.44 -3.25
CA GLY A 231 10.21 -16.47 -4.42
C GLY A 231 10.93 -16.15 -5.72
N ALA A 232 10.41 -16.72 -6.79
CA ALA A 232 10.87 -16.48 -8.15
C ALA A 232 9.67 -16.35 -9.09
N GLU A 233 9.76 -15.40 -10.02
CA GLU A 233 8.73 -15.12 -11.02
C GLU A 233 9.31 -15.08 -12.41
N LEU A 234 8.57 -15.62 -13.37
CA LEU A 234 8.86 -15.56 -14.79
C LEU A 234 7.63 -15.02 -15.49
N GLY A 235 7.75 -13.88 -16.16
CA GLY A 235 6.63 -13.19 -16.76
C GLY A 235 6.85 -12.76 -18.20
N ALA A 236 5.76 -12.47 -18.89
CA ALA A 236 5.78 -12.01 -20.28
C ALA A 236 6.50 -10.66 -20.46
N GLY A 237 6.45 -9.77 -19.45
CA GLY A 237 7.06 -8.44 -19.52
C GLY A 237 6.37 -7.53 -20.53
N SER A 238 5.03 -7.55 -20.57
CA SER A 238 4.23 -6.82 -21.57
C SER A 238 3.89 -5.39 -21.18
N SER A 239 3.98 -5.05 -19.88
CA SER A 239 3.64 -3.73 -19.35
C SER A 239 4.84 -3.04 -18.72
N PHE A 240 4.75 -1.72 -18.53
CA PHE A 240 5.79 -0.93 -17.85
C PHE A 240 6.15 -1.58 -16.49
N PRO A 241 7.44 -1.60 -16.12
CA PRO A 241 8.61 -0.98 -16.75
C PRO A 241 9.18 -1.74 -17.97
N SER A 242 8.68 -2.93 -18.27
CA SER A 242 8.95 -3.65 -19.53
C SER A 242 8.14 -3.05 -20.69
N SER A 243 8.42 -3.45 -21.91
CA SER A 243 7.61 -3.13 -23.09
C SER A 243 7.77 -4.19 -24.20
N GLY A 244 8.18 -5.39 -23.87
CA GLY A 244 8.54 -6.44 -24.83
C GLY A 244 7.47 -7.49 -25.11
N GLY A 245 6.17 -7.19 -24.94
CA GLY A 245 5.06 -8.15 -25.00
C GLY A 245 4.81 -8.89 -26.32
N ALA A 246 5.47 -8.49 -27.41
CA ALA A 246 5.35 -9.14 -28.71
C ALA A 246 6.32 -10.35 -28.91
N ARG A 247 7.00 -10.80 -27.85
CA ARG A 247 8.02 -11.85 -27.95
C ARG A 247 7.53 -13.19 -27.42
N ASN A 248 7.93 -14.25 -28.07
CA ASN A 248 7.84 -15.60 -27.52
C ASN A 248 8.92 -15.77 -26.46
N GLY A 249 8.57 -15.78 -25.18
CA GLY A 249 9.52 -16.03 -24.10
C GLY A 249 9.36 -15.15 -22.87
N ILE A 250 10.36 -15.20 -22.00
CA ILE A 250 10.39 -14.48 -20.73
C ILE A 250 10.89 -13.06 -20.96
N GLY A 251 10.02 -12.08 -20.68
CA GLY A 251 10.33 -10.65 -20.78
C GLY A 251 10.72 -10.02 -19.45
N ALA A 252 10.30 -10.60 -18.32
CA ALA A 252 10.62 -10.16 -16.97
C ALA A 252 10.87 -11.34 -16.03
N THR A 253 11.80 -11.15 -15.10
CA THR A 253 12.11 -12.11 -14.04
C THR A 253 12.22 -11.36 -12.73
N THR A 254 11.50 -11.81 -11.70
CA THR A 254 11.62 -11.29 -10.34
C THR A 254 12.15 -12.37 -9.41
N LEU A 255 13.08 -12.00 -8.54
CA LEU A 255 13.54 -12.83 -7.42
C LEU A 255 13.33 -12.03 -6.13
N PHE A 256 12.85 -12.68 -5.08
CA PHE A 256 12.70 -12.04 -3.77
C PHE A 256 12.94 -13.02 -2.62
N ALA A 257 13.34 -12.47 -1.49
CA ALA A 257 13.47 -13.21 -0.25
C ALA A 257 13.06 -12.32 0.92
N HIS A 258 12.34 -12.90 1.88
CA HIS A 258 11.87 -12.22 3.08
C HIS A 258 12.27 -13.00 4.32
N VAL A 259 12.61 -12.28 5.37
CA VAL A 259 12.85 -12.83 6.71
C VAL A 259 12.06 -12.01 7.72
N GLY A 260 11.40 -12.66 8.64
CA GLY A 260 10.62 -12.02 9.69
C GLY A 260 10.58 -12.83 10.97
N ASP A 261 10.24 -12.17 12.06
CA ASP A 261 10.11 -12.79 13.37
C ASP A 261 9.19 -11.96 14.29
N ASP A 262 8.73 -12.58 15.34
CA ASP A 262 8.01 -11.90 16.41
C ASP A 262 8.99 -11.42 17.50
N LEU A 263 8.76 -10.23 18.01
CA LEU A 263 9.49 -9.68 19.16
C LEU A 263 8.56 -9.72 20.39
N GLY A 264 8.43 -10.92 20.95
CA GLY A 264 7.46 -11.21 22.00
C GLY A 264 6.01 -11.14 21.49
N ALA A 265 5.06 -10.94 22.39
CA ALA A 265 3.62 -10.89 22.06
C ALA A 265 3.17 -9.58 21.43
N SER A 266 3.99 -8.53 21.48
CA SER A 266 3.55 -7.16 21.17
C SER A 266 4.12 -6.60 19.88
N ALA A 267 5.12 -7.22 19.27
CA ALA A 267 5.74 -6.67 18.06
C ALA A 267 6.18 -7.77 17.10
N SER A 268 6.24 -7.42 15.82
CA SER A 268 6.76 -8.26 14.74
C SER A 268 7.44 -7.40 13.70
N TRP A 269 8.33 -8.02 12.94
CA TRP A 269 9.06 -7.37 11.86
C TRP A 269 9.24 -8.32 10.67
N ARG A 270 9.36 -7.73 9.49
CA ARG A 270 9.77 -8.40 8.27
C ARG A 270 10.71 -7.50 7.49
N VAL A 271 11.76 -8.04 6.92
CA VAL A 271 12.64 -7.38 5.96
C VAL A 271 12.76 -8.23 4.71
N GLY A 272 12.99 -7.58 3.58
CA GLY A 272 13.09 -8.23 2.30
C GLY A 272 14.15 -7.64 1.39
N VAL A 273 14.57 -8.47 0.43
CA VAL A 273 15.37 -8.07 -0.72
C VAL A 273 14.71 -8.57 -1.98
N SER A 274 14.77 -7.77 -3.05
CA SER A 274 14.18 -8.15 -4.32
C SER A 274 15.03 -7.68 -5.50
N LEU A 275 14.92 -8.42 -6.62
CA LEU A 275 15.57 -8.13 -7.88
C LEU A 275 14.57 -8.32 -9.02
N LEU A 276 14.35 -7.30 -9.83
CA LEU A 276 13.59 -7.36 -11.07
C LEU A 276 14.54 -7.13 -12.26
N ALA A 277 14.61 -8.09 -13.15
CA ALA A 277 15.31 -7.98 -14.44
C ALA A 277 14.30 -8.01 -15.57
N HIS A 278 14.34 -7.02 -16.45
CA HIS A 278 13.42 -6.95 -17.58
C HIS A 278 14.06 -6.26 -18.78
N ARG A 279 13.38 -6.33 -19.94
CA ARG A 279 13.76 -5.66 -21.17
C ARG A 279 12.68 -4.67 -21.57
N ALA A 280 13.11 -3.49 -21.99
CA ALA A 280 12.31 -2.55 -22.75
C ALA A 280 12.64 -2.71 -24.24
N ASP A 281 11.63 -2.70 -25.07
CA ASP A 281 11.71 -2.76 -26.51
C ASP A 281 10.83 -1.63 -27.04
N ASP A 282 11.48 -0.56 -27.49
CA ASP A 282 10.80 0.65 -27.96
C ASP A 282 9.85 1.29 -26.93
N ARG A 283 10.31 1.42 -25.68
CA ARG A 283 9.56 2.12 -24.64
C ARG A 283 9.58 3.62 -24.94
N SER A 284 8.52 4.11 -25.57
CA SER A 284 8.40 5.47 -26.07
C SER A 284 7.74 6.43 -25.09
N TYR A 285 8.07 7.70 -25.22
CA TYR A 285 7.44 8.83 -24.56
C TYR A 285 7.56 10.09 -25.38
N ASP A 286 6.54 10.95 -25.30
CA ASP A 286 6.53 12.25 -25.94
C ASP A 286 7.04 13.33 -24.97
N ASP A 287 7.75 14.31 -25.50
CA ASP A 287 8.26 15.46 -24.77
C ASP A 287 8.24 16.72 -25.66
N ILE A 288 8.52 17.85 -25.06
CA ILE A 288 8.73 19.11 -25.78
C ILE A 288 10.18 19.52 -25.51
N ASN A 289 11.00 19.56 -26.54
CA ASN A 289 12.42 19.90 -26.39
C ASN A 289 12.62 21.39 -26.00
N GLY A 290 13.86 21.77 -25.68
CA GLY A 290 14.21 23.13 -25.28
C GLY A 290 13.93 24.22 -26.34
N ALA A 291 13.71 23.85 -27.60
CA ALA A 291 13.29 24.75 -28.70
C ALA A 291 11.73 24.85 -28.81
N GLY A 292 10.97 24.14 -27.95
CA GLY A 292 9.52 24.13 -28.03
C GLY A 292 8.96 23.18 -29.10
N ILE A 293 9.76 22.25 -29.62
CA ILE A 293 9.36 21.30 -30.66
C ILE A 293 8.92 19.99 -30.00
N PRO A 294 7.72 19.46 -30.37
CA PRO A 294 7.31 18.11 -29.93
C PRO A 294 8.28 17.06 -30.48
N VAL A 295 8.69 16.15 -29.63
CA VAL A 295 9.63 15.06 -29.95
C VAL A 295 9.11 13.76 -29.32
N THR A 296 9.39 12.63 -29.98
CA THR A 296 9.18 11.30 -29.43
C THR A 296 10.53 10.66 -29.15
N ASN A 297 10.71 10.20 -27.93
CA ASN A 297 11.89 9.46 -27.52
C ASN A 297 11.51 8.01 -27.27
N SER A 298 12.42 7.07 -27.56
CA SER A 298 12.20 5.67 -27.22
C SER A 298 13.46 5.01 -26.69
N PHE A 299 13.27 4.17 -25.70
CA PHE A 299 14.34 3.40 -25.07
C PHE A 299 14.19 1.91 -25.37
N SER A 300 15.26 1.30 -25.85
CA SER A 300 15.39 -0.14 -26.04
C SER A 300 16.62 -0.65 -25.31
N GLY A 301 16.43 -1.57 -24.34
CA GLY A 301 17.54 -2.02 -23.53
C GLY A 301 17.18 -2.99 -22.41
N ARG A 302 18.14 -3.17 -21.51
CA ARG A 302 18.01 -4.01 -20.31
C ARG A 302 17.91 -3.13 -19.07
N THR A 303 17.03 -3.53 -18.17
CA THR A 303 16.82 -2.85 -16.89
C THR A 303 16.93 -3.86 -15.76
N TRP A 304 17.58 -3.42 -14.68
CA TRP A 304 17.74 -4.14 -13.44
C TRP A 304 17.29 -3.23 -12.31
N THR A 305 16.32 -3.68 -11.53
CA THR A 305 15.87 -2.97 -10.33
C THR A 305 16.04 -3.89 -9.14
N TRP A 306 16.80 -3.49 -8.14
CA TRP A 306 16.90 -4.19 -6.89
C TRP A 306 16.35 -3.32 -5.76
N GLY A 307 15.78 -3.96 -4.76
CA GLY A 307 15.10 -3.31 -3.67
C GLY A 307 15.39 -3.93 -2.31
N PHE A 308 15.21 -3.10 -1.31
CA PHE A 308 15.09 -3.48 0.09
C PHE A 308 13.76 -2.99 0.62
N ASP A 309 13.08 -3.80 1.38
CA ASP A 309 11.85 -3.45 2.07
C ASP A 309 11.93 -3.82 3.55
N GLY A 310 11.13 -3.15 4.35
CA GLY A 310 11.01 -3.45 5.76
C GLY A 310 9.72 -2.95 6.36
N ILE A 311 9.16 -3.74 7.26
CA ILE A 311 8.01 -3.38 8.06
C ILE A 311 8.20 -3.83 9.50
N TYR A 312 7.88 -2.94 10.41
CA TYR A 312 7.78 -3.19 11.84
C TYR A 312 6.37 -2.88 12.32
N LYS A 313 5.76 -3.80 13.06
CA LYS A 313 4.43 -3.64 13.66
C LYS A 313 4.52 -3.83 15.15
N TRP A 314 3.81 -2.96 15.88
CA TRP A 314 3.71 -3.04 17.32
C TRP A 314 2.26 -2.82 17.76
N ALA A 315 1.81 -3.63 18.70
CA ALA A 315 0.53 -3.49 19.36
C ALA A 315 0.66 -3.98 20.81
N PRO A 316 0.26 -3.20 21.83
CA PRO A 316 0.35 -3.62 23.21
C PRO A 316 -0.43 -4.91 23.45
N ASP A 317 0.20 -5.90 24.08
CA ASP A 317 -0.37 -7.21 24.38
C ASP A 317 -0.95 -7.93 23.14
N GLY A 318 -0.43 -7.66 21.95
CA GLY A 318 -0.95 -8.19 20.68
C GLY A 318 -2.30 -7.59 20.24
N ASN A 319 -2.84 -6.59 20.94
CA ASN A 319 -4.15 -6.04 20.65
C ASN A 319 -4.10 -4.78 19.77
N ALA A 320 -4.00 -5.00 18.46
CA ALA A 320 -3.98 -3.91 17.46
C ALA A 320 -5.28 -3.08 17.40
N ARG A 321 -6.41 -3.57 17.96
CA ARG A 321 -7.69 -2.83 17.95
C ARG A 321 -7.70 -1.62 18.87
N ARG A 322 -6.85 -1.59 19.89
CA ARG A 322 -6.78 -0.47 20.85
C ARG A 322 -5.73 0.56 20.46
N ARG A 323 -4.51 0.10 20.27
CA ARG A 323 -3.37 0.90 19.86
C ARG A 323 -2.47 0.04 18.98
N SER A 324 -1.94 0.62 17.92
CA SER A 324 -0.94 -0.04 17.09
C SER A 324 -0.02 1.00 16.44
N PHE A 325 1.19 0.58 16.16
CA PHE A 325 2.16 1.37 15.41
C PHE A 325 2.72 0.51 14.29
N THR A 326 2.77 1.07 13.10
CA THR A 326 3.39 0.45 11.93
C THR A 326 4.43 1.41 11.36
N LEU A 327 5.64 0.93 11.18
CA LEU A 327 6.71 1.61 10.45
C LEU A 327 7.04 0.76 9.22
N GLN A 328 6.99 1.37 8.04
CA GLN A 328 7.22 0.70 6.77
C GLN A 328 8.06 1.58 5.86
N GLY A 329 8.95 0.96 5.10
CA GLY A 329 9.75 1.67 4.11
C GLY A 329 10.32 0.72 3.07
N GLU A 330 10.58 1.27 1.89
CA GLU A 330 11.22 0.56 0.79
C GLU A 330 12.22 1.49 0.10
N PHE A 331 13.30 0.89 -0.37
CA PHE A 331 14.32 1.53 -1.18
C PHE A 331 14.51 0.72 -2.45
N PHE A 332 14.53 1.38 -3.61
CA PHE A 332 14.84 0.76 -4.90
C PHE A 332 15.93 1.51 -5.64
N GLN A 333 16.78 0.75 -6.34
CA GLN A 333 17.72 1.29 -7.31
C GLN A 333 17.51 0.61 -8.66
N ARG A 334 17.34 1.42 -9.72
CA ARG A 334 17.18 0.99 -11.10
C ARG A 334 18.41 1.34 -11.92
N ARG A 335 18.89 0.39 -12.72
CA ARG A 335 19.96 0.59 -13.71
C ARG A 335 19.43 0.24 -15.09
N GLU A 336 19.53 1.18 -16.00
CA GLU A 336 19.16 1.01 -17.40
C GLU A 336 20.38 1.12 -18.30
N ARG A 337 20.47 0.24 -19.30
CA ARG A 337 21.52 0.24 -20.33
C ARG A 337 20.92 -0.19 -21.64
N GLY A 338 21.12 0.62 -22.68
CA GLY A 338 20.58 0.35 -24.00
C GLY A 338 20.81 1.51 -24.96
N THR A 339 19.89 1.67 -25.88
CA THR A 339 19.84 2.72 -26.87
C THR A 339 18.66 3.64 -26.60
N LEU A 340 18.88 4.94 -26.65
CA LEU A 340 17.85 5.97 -26.69
C LEU A 340 17.77 6.53 -28.12
N SER A 341 16.56 6.49 -28.66
CA SER A 341 16.25 7.12 -29.95
C SER A 341 15.49 8.42 -29.69
N HIS A 342 15.79 9.43 -30.50
CA HIS A 342 15.18 10.75 -30.48
C HIS A 342 14.67 11.08 -31.88
N ASP A 343 13.39 11.30 -32.01
CA ASP A 343 12.75 11.64 -33.26
C ASP A 343 12.01 12.97 -33.12
N THR A 344 12.38 13.90 -34.04
CA THR A 344 11.66 15.16 -34.17
C THR A 344 10.50 14.95 -35.15
N LEU A 345 9.29 14.91 -34.66
CA LEU A 345 8.06 14.71 -35.46
C LEU A 345 7.86 15.74 -36.56
N ALA A 346 8.59 16.86 -36.51
CA ALA A 346 8.50 17.95 -37.49
C ALA A 346 9.34 17.73 -38.77
N ALA A 347 10.24 16.74 -38.81
CA ALA A 347 11.13 16.54 -39.99
C ALA A 347 11.26 15.05 -40.31
N ALA A 348 10.75 14.60 -41.44
CA ALA A 348 10.93 13.23 -41.91
C ALA A 348 12.44 12.91 -42.01
N GLY A 349 12.89 11.87 -41.28
CA GLY A 349 14.26 11.39 -41.26
C GLY A 349 15.17 12.01 -40.20
N ALA A 350 14.62 12.72 -39.19
CA ALA A 350 15.39 13.33 -38.11
C ALA A 350 15.60 12.41 -36.88
N THR A 351 15.52 11.09 -37.07
CA THR A 351 15.78 10.13 -35.99
C THR A 351 17.26 10.01 -35.69
N SER A 352 17.63 10.26 -34.44
CA SER A 352 18.98 10.10 -33.91
C SER A 352 18.98 9.05 -32.82
N SER A 353 19.97 8.18 -32.77
CA SER A 353 20.07 7.13 -31.74
C SER A 353 21.48 7.13 -31.12
N GLY A 354 21.56 6.81 -29.85
CA GLY A 354 22.82 6.72 -29.11
C GLY A 354 22.74 5.88 -27.87
N ASP A 355 23.91 5.59 -27.30
CA ASP A 355 23.99 4.85 -26.03
C ASP A 355 23.25 5.58 -24.92
N TYR A 356 22.53 4.81 -24.12
CA TYR A 356 21.86 5.30 -22.91
C TYR A 356 22.26 4.49 -21.67
N ARG A 357 22.64 5.18 -20.62
CA ARG A 357 22.91 4.58 -19.31
C ARG A 357 22.38 5.47 -18.20
N ALA A 358 21.56 4.91 -17.33
CA ALA A 358 21.04 5.60 -16.16
C ALA A 358 21.17 4.73 -14.90
N THR A 359 21.43 5.38 -13.78
CA THR A 359 21.30 4.79 -12.45
C THR A 359 20.42 5.73 -11.62
N GLN A 360 19.29 5.24 -11.21
CA GLN A 360 18.27 5.99 -10.50
C GLN A 360 17.95 5.29 -9.18
N ASN A 361 17.58 6.04 -8.17
CA ASN A 361 17.15 5.47 -6.90
C ASN A 361 15.96 6.25 -6.32
N GLY A 362 15.27 5.59 -5.40
CA GLY A 362 14.17 6.19 -4.69
C GLY A 362 13.79 5.38 -3.47
N TRP A 363 13.15 6.05 -2.52
CA TRP A 363 12.69 5.42 -1.29
C TRP A 363 11.50 6.18 -0.71
N TYR A 364 10.78 5.49 0.13
CA TYR A 364 9.83 6.11 1.04
C TYR A 364 9.95 5.51 2.44
N LEU A 365 9.52 6.29 3.41
CA LEU A 365 9.32 5.86 4.79
C LEU A 365 7.97 6.37 5.26
N GLN A 366 7.16 5.49 5.83
CA GLN A 366 5.86 5.83 6.41
C GLN A 366 5.72 5.27 7.82
N ALA A 367 5.04 6.03 8.66
CA ALA A 367 4.68 5.64 10.01
C ALA A 367 3.18 5.88 10.20
N VAL A 368 2.49 4.88 10.77
CA VAL A 368 1.05 4.95 11.07
C VAL A 368 0.84 4.56 12.52
N TYR A 369 0.12 5.39 13.27
CA TYR A 369 -0.19 5.18 14.67
C TYR A 369 -1.68 5.21 14.92
N GLN A 370 -2.21 4.10 15.40
CA GLN A 370 -3.57 4.02 15.94
C GLN A 370 -3.51 4.42 17.42
N PHE A 371 -3.93 5.64 17.74
CA PHE A 371 -3.82 6.19 19.08
C PHE A 371 -5.03 5.85 19.97
N MET A 372 -6.16 5.50 19.34
CA MET A 372 -7.37 4.99 20.00
C MET A 372 -8.17 4.11 19.02
N PRO A 373 -9.14 3.33 19.49
CA PRO A 373 -9.98 2.53 18.59
C PRO A 373 -10.57 3.38 17.45
N MET A 374 -10.57 2.85 16.23
CA MET A 374 -11.12 3.46 15.01
C MET A 374 -10.31 4.65 14.44
N TRP A 375 -9.37 5.24 15.16
CA TRP A 375 -8.64 6.43 14.72
C TRP A 375 -7.17 6.17 14.54
N ARG A 376 -6.66 6.50 13.35
CA ARG A 376 -5.24 6.42 13.00
C ARG A 376 -4.75 7.74 12.45
N VAL A 377 -3.48 8.03 12.68
CA VAL A 377 -2.73 9.12 12.05
C VAL A 377 -1.50 8.55 11.38
N GLY A 378 -1.08 9.14 10.28
CA GLY A 378 0.11 8.69 9.59
C GLY A 378 0.86 9.82 8.92
N ALA A 379 2.14 9.59 8.70
CA ALA A 379 3.02 10.46 7.93
C ALA A 379 3.88 9.61 6.99
N ARG A 380 4.10 10.11 5.76
CA ARG A 380 4.97 9.51 4.75
C ARG A 380 5.87 10.58 4.15
N TYR A 381 7.12 10.21 3.93
CA TYR A 381 8.07 10.98 3.15
C TYR A 381 8.63 10.13 2.02
N ASP A 382 8.58 10.69 0.82
CA ASP A 382 9.03 10.08 -0.43
C ASP A 382 10.22 10.87 -0.99
N ARG A 383 11.22 10.18 -1.53
CA ARG A 383 12.38 10.80 -2.17
C ARG A 383 12.83 9.99 -3.37
N LEU A 384 13.07 10.66 -4.48
CA LEU A 384 13.70 10.12 -5.67
C LEU A 384 15.03 10.82 -5.95
N ASP A 385 15.91 10.15 -6.68
CA ASP A 385 17.12 10.71 -7.28
C ASP A 385 17.30 10.06 -8.67
N SER A 386 17.14 10.84 -9.72
CA SER A 386 17.27 10.35 -11.08
C SER A 386 18.71 10.15 -11.52
N GLY A 387 19.68 10.61 -10.71
CA GLY A 387 21.08 10.66 -11.12
C GLY A 387 21.30 11.57 -12.32
N SER A 388 22.40 11.34 -13.01
CA SER A 388 22.76 12.03 -14.27
C SER A 388 22.90 10.96 -15.36
N PRO A 389 21.92 10.80 -16.26
CA PRO A 389 21.99 9.81 -17.31
C PRO A 389 23.08 10.17 -18.32
N LEU A 390 23.76 9.15 -18.84
CA LEU A 390 24.61 9.31 -20.01
C LEU A 390 23.74 9.14 -21.26
N ILE A 391 23.66 10.19 -22.08
CA ILE A 391 22.93 10.22 -23.33
C ILE A 391 23.96 10.37 -24.45
N GLY A 392 24.11 9.35 -25.27
CA GLY A 392 25.18 9.27 -26.30
C GLY A 392 25.13 10.40 -27.30
N GLN A 393 23.93 10.85 -27.73
CA GLN A 393 23.74 11.97 -28.61
C GLN A 393 24.26 13.29 -28.03
N VAL A 394 24.11 13.49 -26.72
CA VAL A 394 24.60 14.67 -26.00
C VAL A 394 26.11 14.57 -25.80
N ALA A 395 26.62 13.41 -25.42
CA ALA A 395 28.04 13.18 -25.20
C ALA A 395 28.85 13.31 -26.55
N GLY A 396 28.24 12.94 -27.65
CA GLY A 396 28.82 13.06 -29.01
C GLY A 396 28.66 14.45 -29.63
N GLY A 397 27.99 15.39 -28.94
CA GLY A 397 27.82 16.77 -29.42
C GLY A 397 26.80 16.97 -30.54
N GLY A 398 26.03 15.93 -30.90
CA GLY A 398 24.97 16.01 -31.92
C GLY A 398 23.69 16.68 -31.41
N LEU A 399 23.36 16.49 -30.14
CA LEU A 399 22.22 17.09 -29.45
C LEU A 399 22.69 17.70 -28.10
N SER A 400 21.83 18.47 -27.48
CA SER A 400 22.09 19.10 -26.19
C SER A 400 21.23 18.46 -25.06
N ALA A 401 21.55 18.75 -23.84
CA ALA A 401 20.70 18.32 -22.71
C ALA A 401 19.29 18.95 -22.77
N ALA A 402 19.12 20.10 -23.43
CA ALA A 402 17.82 20.76 -23.59
C ALA A 402 16.88 19.99 -24.55
N ASP A 403 17.42 19.06 -25.36
CA ASP A 403 16.61 18.20 -26.24
C ASP A 403 15.97 17.04 -25.47
N PHE A 404 16.40 16.80 -24.20
CA PHE A 404 15.88 15.77 -23.31
C PHE A 404 15.46 16.36 -21.96
N PRO A 405 14.52 17.31 -21.89
CA PRO A 405 14.25 18.06 -20.68
C PRO A 405 13.75 17.19 -19.52
N ILE A 406 12.92 16.16 -19.80
CA ILE A 406 12.44 15.26 -18.75
C ILE A 406 13.54 14.39 -18.14
N LEU A 407 14.63 14.10 -18.88
CA LEU A 407 15.74 13.27 -18.40
C LEU A 407 16.82 14.06 -17.65
N GLN A 408 16.66 15.36 -17.48
CA GLN A 408 17.61 16.15 -16.68
C GLN A 408 17.57 15.72 -15.22
N GLY A 409 18.75 15.71 -14.57
CA GLY A 409 18.91 15.27 -13.19
C GLY A 409 18.02 16.02 -12.23
N ALA A 410 17.26 15.29 -11.43
CA ALA A 410 16.30 15.84 -10.47
C ALA A 410 16.17 14.98 -9.20
N ARG A 411 15.64 15.60 -8.18
CA ARG A 411 15.40 14.96 -6.88
C ARG A 411 13.98 15.20 -6.38
N PRO A 412 12.97 14.63 -7.02
CA PRO A 412 11.59 14.71 -6.59
C PRO A 412 11.38 14.28 -5.14
N SER A 413 10.46 14.91 -4.45
CA SER A 413 10.10 14.53 -3.08
C SER A 413 8.64 14.85 -2.78
N ARG A 414 8.03 14.10 -1.86
CA ARG A 414 6.68 14.34 -1.39
C ARG A 414 6.59 14.08 0.11
N THR A 415 5.85 14.92 0.81
CA THR A 415 5.48 14.72 2.21
C THR A 415 3.96 14.61 2.28
N SER A 416 3.47 13.56 2.92
CA SER A 416 2.04 13.31 3.11
C SER A 416 1.74 13.06 4.58
N VAL A 417 0.61 13.56 5.06
CA VAL A 417 0.06 13.23 6.38
C VAL A 417 -1.39 12.84 6.22
N MET A 418 -1.86 11.90 7.03
CA MET A 418 -3.24 11.42 6.96
C MET A 418 -3.86 11.21 8.33
N VAL A 419 -5.19 11.28 8.35
CA VAL A 419 -6.05 10.86 9.46
C VAL A 419 -7.09 9.91 8.91
N ASP A 420 -7.23 8.74 9.52
CA ASP A 420 -8.24 7.76 9.18
C ASP A 420 -9.24 7.61 10.33
N TYR A 421 -10.51 7.46 9.98
CA TYR A 421 -11.58 7.01 10.86
C TYR A 421 -12.24 5.77 10.28
N SER A 422 -12.16 4.64 10.99
CA SER A 422 -12.72 3.35 10.58
C SER A 422 -13.81 2.93 11.57
N PRO A 423 -15.08 3.30 11.33
CA PRO A 423 -16.18 2.94 12.23
C PRO A 423 -16.41 1.42 12.32
N SER A 424 -15.98 0.68 11.31
CA SER A 424 -15.99 -0.78 11.27
C SER A 424 -14.78 -1.28 10.47
N GLU A 425 -14.57 -2.59 10.44
CA GLU A 425 -13.58 -3.24 9.57
C GLU A 425 -13.91 -3.15 8.08
N PHE A 426 -15.17 -2.84 7.75
CA PHE A 426 -15.68 -2.73 6.38
C PHE A 426 -15.75 -1.29 5.84
N SER A 427 -15.38 -0.30 6.64
CA SER A 427 -15.62 1.11 6.31
C SER A 427 -14.49 1.99 6.83
N ARG A 428 -13.96 2.87 5.96
CA ARG A 428 -12.89 3.80 6.31
C ARG A 428 -13.09 5.15 5.64
N PHE A 429 -13.01 6.22 6.41
CA PHE A 429 -12.88 7.59 5.95
C PHE A 429 -11.44 8.04 6.13
N ARG A 430 -10.88 8.71 5.14
CA ARG A 430 -9.52 9.26 5.16
C ARG A 430 -9.51 10.71 4.74
N LEU A 431 -8.78 11.52 5.49
CA LEU A 431 -8.31 12.84 5.06
C LEU A 431 -6.80 12.75 4.91
N GLN A 432 -6.27 13.11 3.74
CA GLN A 432 -4.83 13.19 3.48
C GLN A 432 -4.47 14.57 2.97
N LEU A 433 -3.36 15.11 3.48
CA LEU A 433 -2.73 16.33 3.02
C LEU A 433 -1.37 15.99 2.44
N GLY A 434 -1.04 16.58 1.28
CA GLY A 434 0.21 16.36 0.58
C GLY A 434 0.90 17.65 0.17
N ALA A 435 2.23 17.62 0.18
CA ALA A 435 3.08 18.62 -0.45
C ALA A 435 4.03 17.91 -1.42
N ASP A 436 3.67 17.93 -2.70
CA ASP A 436 4.38 17.23 -3.78
C ASP A 436 5.32 18.19 -4.51
N ARG A 437 6.58 17.79 -4.60
CA ARG A 437 7.67 18.47 -5.32
C ARG A 437 8.27 17.55 -6.39
N SER A 438 7.40 16.83 -7.10
CA SER A 438 7.80 16.00 -8.26
C SER A 438 8.33 16.84 -9.40
N ASN A 439 7.78 18.03 -9.59
CA ASN A 439 8.30 19.07 -10.46
C ASN A 439 9.16 20.02 -9.64
N PRO A 440 10.45 20.24 -9.98
CA PRO A 440 11.36 21.10 -9.22
C PRO A 440 10.90 22.56 -9.17
N ASP A 441 10.15 23.03 -10.18
CA ASP A 441 9.74 24.43 -10.30
C ASP A 441 8.50 24.78 -9.49
N ALA A 442 7.80 23.78 -8.94
CA ALA A 442 6.53 24.02 -8.27
C ALA A 442 6.20 22.97 -7.21
N THR A 443 5.66 23.43 -6.08
CA THR A 443 5.04 22.54 -5.10
C THR A 443 3.55 22.45 -5.36
N ASP A 444 3.02 21.23 -5.53
CA ASP A 444 1.59 20.98 -5.53
C ASP A 444 1.13 20.70 -4.10
N ARG A 445 0.18 21.51 -3.61
CA ARG A 445 -0.50 21.28 -2.32
C ARG A 445 -1.76 20.48 -2.61
N GLN A 446 -1.88 19.36 -1.96
CA GLN A 446 -2.89 18.35 -2.23
C GLN A 446 -3.74 18.10 -0.99
N VAL A 447 -5.05 18.06 -1.17
CA VAL A 447 -6.01 17.64 -0.15
C VAL A 447 -6.88 16.54 -0.74
N PHE A 448 -6.92 15.40 -0.08
CA PHE A 448 -7.75 14.28 -0.48
C PHE A 448 -8.72 13.90 0.63
N LEU A 449 -9.95 13.61 0.25
CA LEU A 449 -10.93 12.92 1.07
C LEU A 449 -11.23 11.58 0.39
N GLN A 450 -11.25 10.51 1.14
CA GLN A 450 -11.56 9.18 0.62
C GLN A 450 -12.52 8.45 1.56
N TYR A 451 -13.46 7.74 0.97
CA TYR A 451 -14.30 6.76 1.64
C TYR A 451 -14.15 5.41 0.97
N ILE A 452 -13.91 4.38 1.75
CA ILE A 452 -13.81 2.99 1.28
C ILE A 452 -14.83 2.15 2.04
N MET A 453 -15.55 1.31 1.32
CA MET A 453 -16.50 0.33 1.86
C MET A 453 -16.26 -1.03 1.21
N SER A 454 -16.17 -2.07 2.03
CA SER A 454 -16.03 -3.45 1.59
C SER A 454 -17.29 -4.25 1.89
N LEU A 455 -17.73 -5.06 0.94
CA LEU A 455 -18.92 -5.90 1.01
C LEU A 455 -18.55 -7.35 0.68
N GLY A 456 -19.21 -8.32 1.29
CA GLY A 456 -19.03 -9.74 1.00
C GLY A 456 -17.88 -10.40 1.75
N ALA A 457 -17.39 -11.52 1.21
CA ALA A 457 -16.30 -12.29 1.81
C ALA A 457 -14.97 -11.55 1.65
N HIS A 458 -14.63 -10.76 2.63
CA HIS A 458 -13.34 -10.07 2.65
C HIS A 458 -12.23 -11.06 3.03
N GLY A 459 -11.28 -11.27 2.12
CA GLY A 459 -10.09 -12.07 2.41
C GLY A 459 -9.33 -11.47 3.60
N ALA A 460 -8.86 -12.32 4.52
CA ALA A 460 -8.00 -11.87 5.61
C ALA A 460 -6.79 -11.15 5.02
N HIS A 461 -6.56 -9.92 5.45
CA HIS A 461 -5.38 -9.17 5.05
C HIS A 461 -4.12 -9.95 5.47
N ARG A 462 -3.30 -10.36 4.50
CA ARG A 462 -2.02 -11.00 4.78
C ARG A 462 -1.11 -10.01 5.50
N PHE A 463 -0.33 -10.56 6.41
CA PHE A 463 0.63 -9.85 7.24
C PHE A 463 1.69 -9.11 6.41
#